data_bd001eede1385a662b6ab9ff27a3f346
#
_entry.id   bd001eede1385a662b6ab9ff27a3f346
#
_cell.length_a   1.000
_cell.length_b   1.000
_cell.length_c   1.000
_cell.angle_alpha   90.00
_cell.angle_beta   90.00
_cell.angle_gamma   90.00
#
_symmetry.space_group_name_H-M   'P 1'
#
loop_
_entity.id
_entity.type
_entity.pdbx_description
1 polymer ?
#
loop_
_entity_poly.entity_id
_entity_poly.type
_entity_poly.pdbx_seq_one_letter_code
_entity_poly.pdbx_strand_id
1 'polypeptide(L)'
;MTTTPTAADAREENRALLEGVSDALQRGDMREARRLAEQALARGLEHGTLFSLRAVGHTEAGRHEEALKDLRKAHFLAPNDFAVLNALGLACMRTERLVEALACYDKALAINPDFAPGWFNRGWALERLGELGKAAESYERATALDPAHLAAWANQAWIASRRGDATAAKASAERALALDADCTLASLALAAVELDTPDVAERRLRAVLQRPGLSPTERALALGQLGDALDRLDQPPEAFAAYQKSNETFRDLAAPRFGAWDQETAADAVGWLVRWAEKLDAAAWRADAADVAGQAGEREHVFLLGFPRSGTTLAESLLGAHPDVVTLEERGTMNAAIRAFQVAPEGLKRLEAASSRELQGYRDDYWRQVAGFGADPKGKIFIDKNPFGTLRLPLIWKLFPRAKIIFALRDPRDVVFSCFRRRFDLNASTYELLDLGRAARFYDAFMRLAALMREKSGLAEHQLVYERLIDDFEGEARALCAFIGAEWRADLDQFAERGQRGGVASASAAQISRGLFGEGVGQWRRYRDQLAPVLPLLAPWVQRFGYPKD
;
A
#
# COMPACT_ATOMS: atom_id res chain seq x y z
N MET A 1 -30.96 -45.56 -40.00
CA MET A 1 -29.59 -45.43 -40.54
C MET A 1 -29.21 -43.98 -40.33
N THR A 2 -28.53 -43.65 -39.25
CA THR A 2 -27.94 -42.34 -39.02
C THR A 2 -26.62 -42.26 -39.77
N THR A 3 -26.60 -41.54 -40.88
CA THR A 3 -25.37 -41.28 -41.66
C THR A 3 -24.36 -40.52 -40.78
N THR A 4 -23.21 -41.10 -40.56
CA THR A 4 -22.08 -40.42 -39.94
C THR A 4 -21.75 -39.17 -40.78
N PRO A 5 -21.69 -37.93 -40.21
CA PRO A 5 -21.41 -36.73 -40.99
C PRO A 5 -20.03 -36.87 -41.67
N THR A 6 -19.96 -36.45 -42.93
CA THR A 6 -18.70 -36.47 -43.70
C THR A 6 -17.76 -35.39 -43.20
N ALA A 7 -16.48 -35.51 -43.49
CA ALA A 7 -15.49 -34.46 -43.15
C ALA A 7 -15.81 -33.11 -43.83
N ALA A 8 -16.58 -33.10 -44.92
CA ALA A 8 -17.09 -31.89 -45.58
C ALA A 8 -18.19 -31.23 -44.79
N ASP A 9 -19.17 -32.03 -44.30
CA ASP A 9 -20.28 -31.55 -43.49
C ASP A 9 -19.76 -30.92 -42.16
N ALA A 10 -18.79 -31.57 -41.53
CA ALA A 10 -18.16 -31.04 -40.31
C ALA A 10 -17.42 -29.69 -40.54
N ARG A 11 -16.80 -29.49 -41.70
CA ARG A 11 -16.18 -28.22 -42.08
C ARG A 11 -17.19 -27.12 -42.32
N GLU A 12 -18.30 -27.42 -42.97
CA GLU A 12 -19.35 -26.46 -43.25
C GLU A 12 -20.08 -26.02 -41.96
N GLU A 13 -20.36 -26.97 -41.06
CA GLU A 13 -20.90 -26.67 -39.73
C GLU A 13 -19.95 -25.82 -38.87
N ASN A 14 -18.66 -26.09 -38.90
CA ASN A 14 -17.64 -25.30 -38.18
C ASN A 14 -17.55 -23.88 -38.73
N ARG A 15 -17.61 -23.70 -40.04
CA ARG A 15 -17.64 -22.40 -40.69
C ARG A 15 -18.90 -21.63 -40.30
N ALA A 16 -20.09 -22.27 -40.35
CA ALA A 16 -21.36 -21.68 -39.96
C ALA A 16 -21.33 -21.19 -38.48
N LEU A 17 -20.67 -21.94 -37.56
CA LEU A 17 -20.52 -21.53 -36.18
C LEU A 17 -19.66 -20.25 -36.05
N LEU A 18 -18.53 -20.15 -36.76
CA LEU A 18 -17.68 -18.99 -36.74
C LEU A 18 -18.34 -17.74 -37.34
N GLU A 19 -19.06 -17.92 -38.46
CA GLU A 19 -19.89 -16.89 -39.10
C GLU A 19 -21.01 -16.44 -38.14
N GLY A 20 -21.68 -17.37 -37.48
CA GLY A 20 -22.72 -17.08 -36.49
C GLY A 20 -22.19 -16.31 -35.28
N VAL A 21 -20.95 -16.60 -34.79
CA VAL A 21 -20.30 -15.81 -33.74
C VAL A 21 -20.05 -14.39 -34.23
N SER A 22 -19.51 -14.23 -35.44
CA SER A 22 -19.25 -12.90 -36.02
C SER A 22 -20.52 -12.07 -36.17
N ASP A 23 -21.58 -12.67 -36.69
CA ASP A 23 -22.89 -12.04 -36.88
C ASP A 23 -23.53 -11.64 -35.54
N ALA A 24 -23.44 -12.50 -34.52
CA ALA A 24 -23.94 -12.19 -33.20
C ALA A 24 -23.18 -11.01 -32.57
N LEU A 25 -21.84 -10.94 -32.73
CA LEU A 25 -21.02 -9.82 -32.29
C LEU A 25 -21.41 -8.52 -33.01
N GLN A 26 -21.61 -8.56 -34.33
CA GLN A 26 -22.02 -7.37 -35.11
C GLN A 26 -23.40 -6.84 -34.68
N ARG A 27 -24.32 -7.71 -34.28
CA ARG A 27 -25.63 -7.33 -33.74
C ARG A 27 -25.60 -6.92 -32.27
N GLY A 28 -24.44 -7.03 -31.60
CA GLY A 28 -24.31 -6.78 -30.15
C GLY A 28 -24.94 -7.86 -29.26
N ASP A 29 -25.31 -9.02 -29.82
CA ASP A 29 -25.91 -10.14 -29.09
C ASP A 29 -24.80 -10.99 -28.42
N MET A 30 -24.28 -10.46 -27.32
CA MET A 30 -23.21 -11.10 -26.54
C MET A 30 -23.63 -12.47 -25.98
N ARG A 31 -24.92 -12.68 -25.70
CA ARG A 31 -25.41 -13.94 -25.16
C ARG A 31 -25.32 -15.04 -26.21
N GLU A 32 -25.80 -14.75 -27.41
CA GLU A 32 -25.74 -15.67 -28.54
C GLU A 32 -24.30 -15.91 -29.01
N ALA A 33 -23.49 -14.85 -29.09
CA ALA A 33 -22.07 -14.96 -29.44
C ALA A 33 -21.33 -15.94 -28.49
N ARG A 34 -21.56 -15.84 -27.17
CA ARG A 34 -20.98 -16.78 -26.20
C ARG A 34 -21.49 -18.20 -26.36
N ARG A 35 -22.77 -18.39 -26.54
CA ARG A 35 -23.34 -19.70 -26.73
C ARG A 35 -22.73 -20.42 -27.95
N LEU A 36 -22.60 -19.71 -29.06
CA LEU A 36 -21.98 -20.23 -30.28
C LEU A 36 -20.47 -20.47 -30.10
N ALA A 37 -19.76 -19.60 -29.37
CA ALA A 37 -18.36 -19.77 -29.06
C ALA A 37 -18.11 -21.03 -28.21
N GLU A 38 -18.94 -21.31 -27.22
CA GLU A 38 -18.85 -22.53 -26.40
C GLU A 38 -19.08 -23.79 -27.25
N GLN A 39 -20.05 -23.75 -28.19
CA GLN A 39 -20.30 -24.85 -29.12
C GLN A 39 -19.10 -25.07 -30.06
N ALA A 40 -18.49 -24.00 -30.58
CA ALA A 40 -17.33 -24.06 -31.43
C ALA A 40 -16.12 -24.66 -30.70
N LEU A 41 -15.87 -24.21 -29.45
CA LEU A 41 -14.80 -24.74 -28.59
C LEU A 41 -15.02 -26.21 -28.23
N ALA A 42 -16.28 -26.63 -27.97
CA ALA A 42 -16.62 -28.04 -27.72
C ALA A 42 -16.36 -28.95 -28.93
N ARG A 43 -16.36 -28.40 -30.13
CA ARG A 43 -15.98 -29.10 -31.38
C ARG A 43 -14.46 -29.03 -31.67
N GLY A 44 -13.67 -28.44 -30.76
CA GLY A 44 -12.23 -28.34 -30.91
C GLY A 44 -11.74 -27.19 -31.80
N LEU A 45 -12.61 -26.21 -32.13
CA LEU A 45 -12.19 -25.04 -32.87
C LEU A 45 -11.39 -24.11 -31.95
N GLU A 46 -10.20 -23.74 -32.38
CA GLU A 46 -9.33 -22.82 -31.63
C GLU A 46 -9.23 -21.47 -32.35
N HIS A 47 -9.83 -20.46 -31.77
CA HIS A 47 -9.71 -19.07 -32.23
C HIS A 47 -9.71 -18.12 -31.04
N GLY A 48 -8.91 -17.06 -31.05
CA GLY A 48 -8.75 -16.13 -29.94
C GLY A 48 -10.07 -15.55 -29.44
N THR A 49 -10.95 -15.14 -30.37
CA THR A 49 -12.27 -14.59 -30.05
C THR A 49 -13.15 -15.59 -29.27
N LEU A 50 -13.11 -16.89 -29.60
CA LEU A 50 -13.92 -17.91 -28.91
C LEU A 50 -13.52 -18.04 -27.44
N PHE A 51 -12.21 -18.10 -27.17
CA PHE A 51 -11.69 -18.12 -25.80
C PHE A 51 -12.01 -16.84 -25.06
N SER A 52 -11.90 -15.67 -25.71
CA SER A 52 -12.25 -14.38 -25.10
C SER A 52 -13.73 -14.32 -24.71
N LEU A 53 -14.64 -14.79 -25.56
CA LEU A 53 -16.07 -14.84 -25.28
C LEU A 53 -16.39 -15.79 -24.11
N ARG A 54 -15.77 -16.98 -24.05
CA ARG A 54 -15.93 -17.89 -22.92
C ARG A 54 -15.37 -17.31 -21.62
N ALA A 55 -14.26 -16.61 -21.68
CA ALA A 55 -13.66 -15.93 -20.53
C ALA A 55 -14.59 -14.85 -19.93
N VAL A 56 -15.38 -14.15 -20.76
CA VAL A 56 -16.43 -13.25 -20.27
C VAL A 56 -17.45 -14.03 -19.43
N GLY A 57 -17.91 -15.19 -19.90
CA GLY A 57 -18.83 -16.06 -19.15
C GLY A 57 -18.23 -16.56 -17.83
N HIS A 58 -16.95 -16.94 -17.82
CA HIS A 58 -16.25 -17.31 -16.60
C HIS A 58 -16.15 -16.12 -15.62
N THR A 59 -15.86 -14.93 -16.12
CA THR A 59 -15.76 -13.71 -15.29
C THR A 59 -17.09 -13.36 -14.63
N GLU A 60 -18.19 -13.40 -15.39
CA GLU A 60 -19.55 -13.17 -14.87
C GLU A 60 -19.96 -14.21 -13.81
N ALA A 61 -19.49 -15.43 -13.96
CA ALA A 61 -19.71 -16.51 -12.99
C ALA A 61 -18.73 -16.52 -11.79
N GLY A 62 -17.84 -15.51 -11.68
CA GLY A 62 -16.84 -15.42 -10.61
C GLY A 62 -15.66 -16.40 -10.74
N ARG A 63 -15.56 -17.15 -11.84
CA ARG A 63 -14.50 -18.11 -12.12
C ARG A 63 -13.29 -17.43 -12.75
N HIS A 64 -12.56 -16.66 -11.94
CA HIS A 64 -11.50 -15.76 -12.44
C HIS A 64 -10.25 -16.50 -12.95
N GLU A 65 -9.90 -17.64 -12.36
CA GLU A 65 -8.74 -18.44 -12.82
C GLU A 65 -9.03 -19.12 -14.16
N GLU A 66 -10.26 -19.58 -14.39
CA GLU A 66 -10.69 -20.13 -15.67
C GLU A 66 -10.71 -19.05 -16.76
N ALA A 67 -11.21 -17.85 -16.42
CA ALA A 67 -11.16 -16.71 -17.34
C ALA A 67 -9.71 -16.35 -17.71
N LEU A 68 -8.79 -16.35 -16.74
CA LEU A 68 -7.37 -16.08 -16.96
C LEU A 68 -6.74 -17.13 -17.90
N LYS A 69 -7.07 -18.41 -17.70
CA LYS A 69 -6.58 -19.51 -18.56
C LYS A 69 -7.04 -19.33 -20.01
N ASP A 70 -8.30 -19.01 -20.21
CA ASP A 70 -8.86 -18.79 -21.54
C ASP A 70 -8.26 -17.55 -22.22
N LEU A 71 -8.08 -16.45 -21.49
CA LEU A 71 -7.48 -15.23 -22.04
C LEU A 71 -5.99 -15.41 -22.38
N ARG A 72 -5.25 -16.22 -21.62
CA ARG A 72 -3.90 -16.61 -22.02
C ARG A 72 -3.87 -17.40 -23.33
N LYS A 73 -4.84 -18.30 -23.51
CA LYS A 73 -4.98 -19.04 -24.79
C LYS A 73 -5.39 -18.09 -25.92
N ALA A 74 -6.32 -17.16 -25.66
CA ALA A 74 -6.72 -16.13 -26.63
C ALA A 74 -5.52 -15.26 -27.06
N HIS A 75 -4.72 -14.80 -26.11
CA HIS A 75 -3.52 -14.03 -26.39
C HIS A 75 -2.46 -14.83 -27.17
N PHE A 76 -2.28 -16.12 -26.88
CA PHE A 76 -1.39 -16.98 -27.64
C PHE A 76 -1.81 -17.09 -29.12
N LEU A 77 -3.12 -17.15 -29.38
CA LEU A 77 -3.69 -17.24 -30.74
C LEU A 77 -3.76 -15.88 -31.45
N ALA A 78 -3.88 -14.78 -30.71
CA ALA A 78 -3.97 -13.41 -31.22
C ALA A 78 -3.04 -12.47 -30.40
N PRO A 79 -1.71 -12.57 -30.57
CA PRO A 79 -0.74 -11.88 -29.70
C PRO A 79 -0.76 -10.34 -29.84
N ASN A 80 -1.24 -9.82 -30.97
CA ASN A 80 -1.30 -8.39 -31.26
C ASN A 80 -2.72 -7.80 -31.15
N ASP A 81 -3.64 -8.51 -30.51
CA ASP A 81 -4.97 -7.99 -30.23
C ASP A 81 -4.95 -7.23 -28.90
N PHE A 82 -5.02 -5.89 -28.98
CA PHE A 82 -5.01 -5.02 -27.79
C PHE A 82 -6.23 -5.24 -26.88
N ALA A 83 -7.38 -5.64 -27.44
CA ALA A 83 -8.58 -5.90 -26.64
C ALA A 83 -8.42 -7.19 -25.82
N VAL A 84 -7.81 -8.24 -26.40
CA VAL A 84 -7.47 -9.48 -25.70
C VAL A 84 -6.45 -9.20 -24.61
N LEU A 85 -5.41 -8.40 -24.88
CA LEU A 85 -4.42 -8.00 -23.89
C LEU A 85 -5.04 -7.21 -22.73
N ASN A 86 -5.93 -6.27 -23.03
CA ASN A 86 -6.66 -5.53 -22.00
C ASN A 86 -7.54 -6.46 -21.14
N ALA A 87 -8.26 -7.39 -21.76
CA ALA A 87 -9.06 -8.37 -21.03
C ALA A 87 -8.21 -9.30 -20.16
N LEU A 88 -7.04 -9.72 -20.66
CA LEU A 88 -6.07 -10.50 -19.91
C LEU A 88 -5.55 -9.72 -18.69
N GLY A 89 -5.23 -8.43 -18.88
CA GLY A 89 -4.85 -7.54 -17.79
C GLY A 89 -5.93 -7.44 -16.70
N LEU A 90 -7.21 -7.29 -17.09
CA LEU A 90 -8.33 -7.29 -16.14
C LEU A 90 -8.47 -8.62 -15.38
N ALA A 91 -8.28 -9.77 -16.05
CA ALA A 91 -8.29 -11.07 -15.38
C ALA A 91 -7.10 -11.23 -14.41
N CYS A 92 -5.93 -10.72 -14.77
CA CYS A 92 -4.76 -10.65 -13.87
C CYS A 92 -5.04 -9.77 -12.65
N MET A 93 -5.71 -8.61 -12.81
CA MET A 93 -6.13 -7.75 -11.69
C MET A 93 -7.06 -8.48 -10.71
N ARG A 94 -8.01 -9.25 -11.21
CA ARG A 94 -8.97 -10.03 -10.40
C ARG A 94 -8.31 -11.20 -9.65
N THR A 95 -7.19 -11.71 -10.18
CA THR A 95 -6.40 -12.79 -9.58
C THR A 95 -5.15 -12.28 -8.83
N GLU A 96 -5.10 -10.99 -8.47
CA GLU A 96 -4.02 -10.32 -7.72
C GLU A 96 -2.63 -10.39 -8.39
N ARG A 97 -2.57 -10.58 -9.71
CA ARG A 97 -1.35 -10.65 -10.51
C ARG A 97 -1.02 -9.27 -11.09
N LEU A 98 -0.81 -8.28 -10.21
CA LEU A 98 -0.76 -6.86 -10.58
C LEU A 98 0.36 -6.51 -11.58
N VAL A 99 1.54 -7.09 -11.42
CA VAL A 99 2.69 -6.85 -12.33
C VAL A 99 2.41 -7.42 -13.73
N GLU A 100 1.80 -8.60 -13.81
CA GLU A 100 1.41 -9.22 -15.08
C GLU A 100 0.29 -8.40 -15.76
N ALA A 101 -0.66 -7.88 -14.97
CA ALA A 101 -1.71 -6.98 -15.46
C ALA A 101 -1.12 -5.72 -16.10
N LEU A 102 -0.20 -5.06 -15.40
CA LEU A 102 0.48 -3.86 -15.91
C LEU A 102 1.21 -4.14 -17.23
N ALA A 103 1.94 -5.25 -17.32
CA ALA A 103 2.63 -5.66 -18.55
C ALA A 103 1.66 -5.89 -19.72
N CYS A 104 0.47 -6.44 -19.45
CA CYS A 104 -0.58 -6.62 -20.45
C CYS A 104 -1.12 -5.28 -20.96
N TYR A 105 -1.39 -4.33 -20.04
CA TYR A 105 -1.86 -2.99 -20.41
C TYR A 105 -0.80 -2.20 -21.18
N ASP A 106 0.47 -2.26 -20.77
CA ASP A 106 1.58 -1.61 -21.48
C ASP A 106 1.68 -2.12 -22.93
N LYS A 107 1.57 -3.44 -23.15
CA LYS A 107 1.54 -4.03 -24.48
C LYS A 107 0.30 -3.60 -25.29
N ALA A 108 -0.88 -3.58 -24.66
CA ALA A 108 -2.12 -3.16 -25.32
C ALA A 108 -2.01 -1.71 -25.82
N LEU A 109 -1.47 -0.82 -24.98
CA LEU A 109 -1.29 0.59 -25.28
C LEU A 109 -0.14 0.86 -26.27
N ALA A 110 0.86 -0.01 -26.34
CA ALA A 110 1.87 0.04 -27.42
C ALA A 110 1.28 -0.28 -28.79
N ILE A 111 0.23 -1.13 -28.85
CA ILE A 111 -0.48 -1.45 -30.10
C ILE A 111 -1.51 -0.37 -30.44
N ASN A 112 -2.29 0.09 -29.44
CA ASN A 112 -3.28 1.14 -29.62
C ASN A 112 -3.13 2.23 -28.51
N PRO A 113 -2.35 3.30 -28.78
CA PRO A 113 -2.13 4.39 -27.83
C PRO A 113 -3.38 5.23 -27.51
N ASP A 114 -4.39 5.19 -28.38
CA ASP A 114 -5.61 5.99 -28.25
C ASP A 114 -6.75 5.22 -27.55
N PHE A 115 -6.44 4.10 -26.92
CA PHE A 115 -7.39 3.26 -26.20
C PHE A 115 -7.60 3.77 -24.77
N ALA A 116 -8.55 4.70 -24.56
CA ALA A 116 -8.85 5.31 -23.27
C ALA A 116 -9.12 4.29 -22.14
N PRO A 117 -9.92 3.19 -22.34
CA PRO A 117 -10.09 2.17 -21.30
C PRO A 117 -8.79 1.47 -20.90
N GLY A 118 -7.85 1.30 -21.81
CA GLY A 118 -6.52 0.73 -21.51
C GLY A 118 -5.72 1.62 -20.58
N TRP A 119 -5.73 2.93 -20.83
CA TRP A 119 -5.08 3.91 -19.95
C TRP A 119 -5.72 3.94 -18.56
N PHE A 120 -7.05 3.91 -18.48
CA PHE A 120 -7.77 3.81 -17.21
C PHE A 120 -7.36 2.55 -16.42
N ASN A 121 -7.39 1.38 -17.06
CA ASN A 121 -7.04 0.11 -16.43
C ASN A 121 -5.56 0.06 -15.99
N ARG A 122 -4.66 0.65 -16.80
CA ARG A 122 -3.25 0.82 -16.45
C ARG A 122 -3.10 1.68 -15.20
N GLY A 123 -3.82 2.79 -15.12
CA GLY A 123 -3.87 3.67 -13.94
C GLY A 123 -4.32 2.91 -12.70
N TRP A 124 -5.35 2.10 -12.81
CA TRP A 124 -5.85 1.29 -11.71
C TRP A 124 -4.83 0.23 -11.24
N ALA A 125 -4.13 -0.43 -12.16
CA ALA A 125 -3.07 -1.37 -11.80
C ALA A 125 -1.90 -0.67 -11.08
N LEU A 126 -1.48 0.50 -11.55
CA LEU A 126 -0.43 1.30 -10.95
C LEU A 126 -0.82 1.83 -9.56
N GLU A 127 -2.07 2.25 -9.37
CA GLU A 127 -2.59 2.62 -8.05
C GLU A 127 -2.48 1.46 -7.06
N ARG A 128 -2.89 0.24 -7.47
CA ARG A 128 -2.77 -0.97 -6.66
C ARG A 128 -1.31 -1.36 -6.35
N LEU A 129 -0.37 -0.99 -7.21
CA LEU A 129 1.07 -1.15 -7.00
C LEU A 129 1.69 -0.04 -6.15
N GLY A 130 0.92 1.00 -5.79
CA GLY A 130 1.40 2.17 -5.05
C GLY A 130 2.16 3.20 -5.89
N GLU A 131 2.15 3.07 -7.22
CA GLU A 131 2.83 3.96 -8.17
C GLU A 131 1.93 5.16 -8.52
N LEU A 132 1.56 5.97 -7.50
CA LEU A 132 0.52 7.01 -7.62
C LEU A 132 0.84 8.07 -8.67
N GLY A 133 2.13 8.40 -8.90
CA GLY A 133 2.54 9.34 -9.94
C GLY A 133 2.19 8.84 -11.34
N LYS A 134 2.60 7.61 -11.65
CA LYS A 134 2.31 6.97 -12.95
C LYS A 134 0.82 6.65 -13.13
N ALA A 135 0.10 6.38 -12.02
CA ALA A 135 -1.35 6.22 -12.05
C ALA A 135 -2.04 7.52 -12.47
N ALA A 136 -1.63 8.66 -11.90
CA ALA A 136 -2.15 9.98 -12.26
C ALA A 136 -1.96 10.27 -13.76
N GLU A 137 -0.74 10.07 -14.30
CA GLU A 137 -0.45 10.23 -15.73
C GLU A 137 -1.35 9.35 -16.62
N SER A 138 -1.62 8.11 -16.18
CA SER A 138 -2.48 7.18 -16.92
C SER A 138 -3.94 7.63 -16.93
N TYR A 139 -4.47 8.09 -15.79
CA TYR A 139 -5.83 8.64 -15.72
C TYR A 139 -5.97 9.93 -16.53
N GLU A 140 -4.93 10.78 -16.55
CA GLU A 140 -4.88 12.00 -17.34
C GLU A 140 -4.94 11.70 -18.85
N ARG A 141 -4.20 10.68 -19.30
CA ARG A 141 -4.31 10.21 -20.69
C ARG A 141 -5.71 9.65 -20.99
N ALA A 142 -6.31 8.90 -20.08
CA ALA A 142 -7.66 8.38 -20.26
C ALA A 142 -8.70 9.49 -20.41
N THR A 143 -8.65 10.54 -19.56
CA THR A 143 -9.57 11.68 -19.60
C THR A 143 -9.34 12.61 -20.81
N ALA A 144 -8.09 12.71 -21.29
CA ALA A 144 -7.76 13.44 -22.50
C ALA A 144 -8.33 12.77 -23.77
N LEU A 145 -8.31 11.43 -23.82
CA LEU A 145 -8.85 10.64 -24.93
C LEU A 145 -10.38 10.51 -24.88
N ASP A 146 -10.93 10.38 -23.68
CA ASP A 146 -12.38 10.30 -23.45
C ASP A 146 -12.81 11.26 -22.33
N PRO A 147 -13.18 12.51 -22.66
CA PRO A 147 -13.64 13.50 -21.67
C PRO A 147 -14.97 13.11 -20.97
N ALA A 148 -15.70 12.12 -21.47
CA ALA A 148 -16.91 11.59 -20.82
C ALA A 148 -16.63 10.41 -19.89
N HIS A 149 -15.38 9.98 -19.72
CA HIS A 149 -15.00 8.85 -18.90
C HIS A 149 -15.10 9.18 -17.41
N LEU A 150 -16.29 9.06 -16.84
CA LEU A 150 -16.59 9.37 -15.43
C LEU A 150 -15.59 8.76 -14.44
N ALA A 151 -15.36 7.45 -14.57
CA ALA A 151 -14.47 6.74 -13.64
C ALA A 151 -13.01 7.24 -13.69
N ALA A 152 -12.53 7.65 -14.86
CA ALA A 152 -11.18 8.20 -14.99
C ALA A 152 -11.05 9.55 -14.27
N TRP A 153 -12.02 10.46 -14.43
CA TRP A 153 -12.06 11.73 -13.70
C TRP A 153 -12.16 11.52 -12.18
N ALA A 154 -13.00 10.61 -11.73
CA ALA A 154 -13.18 10.31 -10.32
C ALA A 154 -11.90 9.73 -9.68
N ASN A 155 -11.22 8.80 -10.36
CA ASN A 155 -9.97 8.23 -9.89
C ASN A 155 -8.81 9.24 -9.97
N GLN A 156 -8.76 10.09 -11.00
CA GLN A 156 -7.80 11.19 -11.08
C GLN A 156 -7.94 12.15 -9.89
N ALA A 157 -9.18 12.53 -9.54
CA ALA A 157 -9.48 13.35 -8.36
C ALA A 157 -9.02 12.67 -7.07
N TRP A 158 -9.32 11.38 -6.93
CA TRP A 158 -8.94 10.59 -5.76
C TRP A 158 -7.42 10.49 -5.59
N ILE A 159 -6.68 10.21 -6.67
CA ILE A 159 -5.22 10.15 -6.63
C ILE A 159 -4.61 11.53 -6.32
N ALA A 160 -5.13 12.59 -6.93
CA ALA A 160 -4.67 13.95 -6.67
C ALA A 160 -4.87 14.34 -5.19
N SER A 161 -6.03 13.99 -4.60
CA SER A 161 -6.30 14.23 -3.18
C SER A 161 -5.34 13.47 -2.25
N ARG A 162 -5.00 12.23 -2.59
CA ARG A 162 -4.02 11.42 -1.83
C ARG A 162 -2.59 11.96 -1.93
N ARG A 163 -2.24 12.57 -3.06
CA ARG A 163 -0.94 13.23 -3.27
C ARG A 163 -0.86 14.62 -2.64
N GLY A 164 -1.96 15.15 -2.11
CA GLY A 164 -2.04 16.50 -1.53
C GLY A 164 -2.16 17.61 -2.59
N ASP A 165 -2.41 17.27 -3.86
CA ASP A 165 -2.68 18.24 -4.93
C ASP A 165 -4.16 18.65 -4.92
N ALA A 166 -4.48 19.60 -4.05
CA ALA A 166 -5.85 20.08 -3.86
C ALA A 166 -6.44 20.71 -5.13
N THR A 167 -5.61 21.38 -5.95
CA THR A 167 -6.05 22.05 -7.18
C THR A 167 -6.46 21.03 -8.22
N ALA A 168 -5.61 20.04 -8.50
CA ALA A 168 -5.93 18.97 -9.44
C ALA A 168 -7.09 18.11 -8.96
N ALA A 169 -7.15 17.80 -7.64
CA ALA A 169 -8.24 17.03 -7.05
C ALA A 169 -9.59 17.73 -7.25
N LYS A 170 -9.66 19.04 -6.96
CA LYS A 170 -10.89 19.83 -7.13
C LYS A 170 -11.33 19.87 -8.58
N ALA A 171 -10.43 20.23 -9.51
CA ALA A 171 -10.74 20.33 -10.93
C ALA A 171 -11.28 19.00 -11.49
N SER A 172 -10.61 17.87 -11.19
CA SER A 172 -11.03 16.55 -11.68
C SER A 172 -12.35 16.08 -11.04
N ALA A 173 -12.55 16.36 -9.75
CA ALA A 173 -13.79 16.00 -9.06
C ALA A 173 -15.00 16.81 -9.59
N GLU A 174 -14.83 18.09 -9.85
CA GLU A 174 -15.87 18.94 -10.48
C GLU A 174 -16.26 18.41 -11.86
N ARG A 175 -15.30 17.94 -12.66
CA ARG A 175 -15.57 17.29 -13.94
C ARG A 175 -16.35 15.99 -13.77
N ALA A 176 -15.95 15.14 -12.83
CA ALA A 176 -16.70 13.91 -12.54
C ALA A 176 -18.13 14.19 -12.06
N LEU A 177 -18.33 15.18 -11.18
CA LEU A 177 -19.65 15.56 -10.66
C LEU A 177 -20.51 16.26 -11.72
N ALA A 178 -19.92 16.90 -12.72
CA ALA A 178 -20.67 17.43 -13.87
C ALA A 178 -21.19 16.31 -14.79
N LEU A 179 -20.52 15.15 -14.84
CA LEU A 179 -20.97 13.96 -15.57
C LEU A 179 -22.00 13.16 -14.77
N ASP A 180 -21.78 13.03 -13.46
CA ASP A 180 -22.69 12.35 -12.53
C ASP A 180 -22.62 13.04 -11.17
N ALA A 181 -23.68 13.78 -10.81
CA ALA A 181 -23.78 14.50 -9.54
C ALA A 181 -23.73 13.57 -8.30
N ASP A 182 -24.03 12.29 -8.48
CA ASP A 182 -23.99 11.28 -7.43
C ASP A 182 -22.68 10.49 -7.38
N CYS A 183 -21.65 10.89 -8.14
CA CYS A 183 -20.35 10.24 -8.10
C CYS A 183 -19.72 10.31 -6.68
N THR A 184 -19.77 9.18 -5.98
CA THR A 184 -19.30 9.07 -4.59
C THR A 184 -17.80 9.34 -4.48
N LEU A 185 -16.98 8.75 -5.36
CA LEU A 185 -15.52 8.88 -5.29
C LEU A 185 -15.06 10.33 -5.49
N ALA A 186 -15.71 11.07 -6.42
CA ALA A 186 -15.45 12.49 -6.63
C ALA A 186 -15.85 13.33 -5.41
N SER A 187 -16.99 13.02 -4.78
CA SER A 187 -17.44 13.67 -3.55
C SER A 187 -16.46 13.44 -2.38
N LEU A 188 -15.92 12.22 -2.26
CA LEU A 188 -14.89 11.88 -1.26
C LEU A 188 -13.57 12.60 -1.55
N ALA A 189 -13.16 12.70 -2.82
CA ALA A 189 -11.95 13.41 -3.22
C ALA A 189 -12.03 14.91 -2.88
N LEU A 190 -13.19 15.54 -3.12
CA LEU A 190 -13.42 16.94 -2.72
C LEU A 190 -13.36 17.12 -1.21
N ALA A 191 -14.10 16.30 -0.46
CA ALA A 191 -14.11 16.40 1.01
C ALA A 191 -12.70 16.24 1.61
N ALA A 192 -11.84 15.42 0.99
CA ALA A 192 -10.46 15.24 1.45
C ALA A 192 -9.58 16.49 1.29
N VAL A 193 -9.92 17.42 0.39
CA VAL A 193 -9.16 18.64 0.12
C VAL A 193 -9.85 19.91 0.58
N GLU A 194 -11.10 19.85 1.04
CA GLU A 194 -11.86 20.96 1.65
C GLU A 194 -11.45 21.17 3.12
N LEU A 195 -10.14 21.25 3.36
CA LEU A 195 -9.58 21.28 4.72
C LEU A 195 -9.80 22.63 5.43
N ASP A 196 -9.89 23.70 4.67
CA ASP A 196 -10.13 25.07 5.17
C ASP A 196 -11.62 25.40 5.30
N THR A 197 -12.48 24.49 4.84
CA THR A 197 -13.95 24.60 4.91
C THR A 197 -14.56 23.29 5.45
N PRO A 198 -14.23 22.91 6.71
CA PRO A 198 -14.62 21.61 7.25
C PRO A 198 -16.14 21.44 7.38
N ASP A 199 -16.91 22.52 7.49
CA ASP A 199 -18.37 22.53 7.46
C ASP A 199 -18.95 22.17 6.07
N VAL A 200 -18.26 22.53 4.99
CA VAL A 200 -18.62 22.11 3.62
C VAL A 200 -18.35 20.63 3.44
N ALA A 201 -17.16 20.18 3.86
CA ALA A 201 -16.80 18.77 3.84
C ALA A 201 -17.78 17.90 4.66
N GLU A 202 -18.14 18.33 5.87
CA GLU A 202 -19.12 17.66 6.73
C GLU A 202 -20.47 17.50 6.02
N ARG A 203 -21.05 18.60 5.52
CA ARG A 203 -22.34 18.55 4.78
C ARG A 203 -22.30 17.61 3.60
N ARG A 204 -21.21 17.67 2.80
CA ARG A 204 -21.01 16.78 1.65
C ARG A 204 -20.97 15.32 2.06
N LEU A 205 -20.20 14.98 3.09
CA LEU A 205 -20.03 13.60 3.57
C LEU A 205 -21.31 13.05 4.19
N ARG A 206 -22.08 13.88 4.93
CA ARG A 206 -23.40 13.49 5.41
C ARG A 206 -24.38 13.22 4.26
N ALA A 207 -24.35 14.01 3.19
CA ALA A 207 -25.15 13.77 2.00
C ALA A 207 -24.75 12.46 1.30
N VAL A 208 -23.45 12.19 1.16
CA VAL A 208 -22.95 10.90 0.62
C VAL A 208 -23.45 9.72 1.46
N LEU A 209 -23.41 9.82 2.79
CA LEU A 209 -23.82 8.74 3.69
C LEU A 209 -25.34 8.43 3.64
N GLN A 210 -26.16 9.33 3.11
CA GLN A 210 -27.60 9.13 2.90
C GLN A 210 -27.92 8.50 1.53
N ARG A 211 -26.96 8.37 0.62
CA ARG A 211 -27.22 7.82 -0.72
C ARG A 211 -27.63 6.35 -0.64
N PRO A 212 -28.67 5.93 -1.40
CA PRO A 212 -29.02 4.53 -1.51
C PRO A 212 -27.93 3.77 -2.29
N GLY A 213 -27.69 2.51 -1.91
CA GLY A 213 -26.75 1.64 -2.64
C GLY A 213 -25.28 1.92 -2.38
N LEU A 214 -24.93 2.80 -1.43
CA LEU A 214 -23.55 3.05 -1.03
C LEU A 214 -22.89 1.75 -0.56
N SER A 215 -21.79 1.37 -1.21
CA SER A 215 -21.04 0.17 -0.83
C SER A 215 -20.47 0.29 0.60
N PRO A 216 -20.26 -0.83 1.32
CA PRO A 216 -19.66 -0.79 2.65
C PRO A 216 -18.29 -0.08 2.66
N THR A 217 -17.47 -0.25 1.62
CA THR A 217 -16.17 0.42 1.48
C THR A 217 -16.32 1.94 1.36
N GLU A 218 -17.21 2.41 0.49
CA GLU A 218 -17.48 3.85 0.32
C GLU A 218 -18.05 4.45 1.60
N ARG A 219 -18.96 3.74 2.27
CA ARG A 219 -19.49 4.15 3.58
C ARG A 219 -18.39 4.30 4.62
N ALA A 220 -17.49 3.34 4.71
CA ALA A 220 -16.37 3.38 5.64
C ALA A 220 -15.41 4.55 5.33
N LEU A 221 -15.10 4.78 4.06
CA LEU A 221 -14.29 5.94 3.64
C LEU A 221 -14.97 7.27 3.99
N ALA A 222 -16.26 7.41 3.69
CA ALA A 222 -17.02 8.62 4.01
C ALA A 222 -17.08 8.89 5.53
N LEU A 223 -17.29 7.85 6.35
CA LEU A 223 -17.28 7.96 7.81
C LEU A 223 -15.91 8.39 8.34
N GLY A 224 -14.83 7.81 7.83
CA GLY A 224 -13.49 8.20 8.25
C GLY A 224 -13.15 9.65 7.89
N GLN A 225 -13.55 10.13 6.71
CA GLN A 225 -13.39 11.53 6.32
C GLN A 225 -14.32 12.47 7.10
N LEU A 226 -15.54 12.01 7.43
CA LEU A 226 -16.45 12.75 8.32
C LEU A 226 -15.81 12.95 9.70
N GLY A 227 -15.13 11.94 10.24
CA GLY A 227 -14.33 12.08 11.45
C GLY A 227 -13.26 13.16 11.32
N ASP A 228 -12.54 13.23 10.18
CA ASP A 228 -11.53 14.27 9.93
C ASP A 228 -12.16 15.68 9.86
N ALA A 229 -13.35 15.83 9.27
CA ALA A 229 -14.06 17.11 9.21
C ALA A 229 -14.58 17.54 10.60
N LEU A 230 -15.18 16.62 11.36
CA LEU A 230 -15.65 16.86 12.72
C LEU A 230 -14.51 17.18 13.70
N ASP A 231 -13.34 16.54 13.55
CA ASP A 231 -12.14 16.89 14.33
C ASP A 231 -11.71 18.34 14.12
N ARG A 232 -11.78 18.82 12.86
CA ARG A 232 -11.48 20.23 12.52
C ARG A 232 -12.54 21.21 13.03
N LEU A 233 -13.78 20.76 13.14
CA LEU A 233 -14.89 21.54 13.73
C LEU A 233 -14.87 21.53 15.27
N ASP A 234 -13.81 20.97 15.88
CA ASP A 234 -13.66 20.81 17.33
C ASP A 234 -14.79 20.04 17.99
N GLN A 235 -15.21 18.93 17.35
CA GLN A 235 -16.24 18.00 17.83
C GLN A 235 -15.64 16.61 18.10
N PRO A 236 -14.73 16.44 19.09
CA PRO A 236 -13.99 15.20 19.30
C PRO A 236 -14.86 13.96 19.56
N PRO A 237 -15.96 14.01 20.35
CA PRO A 237 -16.79 12.83 20.59
C PRO A 237 -17.43 12.30 19.29
N GLU A 238 -17.98 13.18 18.47
CA GLU A 238 -18.63 12.84 17.20
C GLU A 238 -17.60 12.36 16.17
N ALA A 239 -16.42 13.01 16.12
CA ALA A 239 -15.31 12.59 15.29
C ALA A 239 -14.85 11.18 15.64
N PHE A 240 -14.69 10.88 16.94
CA PHE A 240 -14.30 9.55 17.40
C PHE A 240 -15.34 8.49 17.02
N ALA A 241 -16.62 8.78 17.20
CA ALA A 241 -17.70 7.87 16.82
C ALA A 241 -17.71 7.58 15.31
N ALA A 242 -17.41 8.59 14.47
CA ALA A 242 -17.30 8.42 13.03
C ALA A 242 -16.09 7.56 12.66
N TYR A 243 -14.91 7.77 13.25
CA TYR A 243 -13.73 6.91 13.08
C TYR A 243 -14.00 5.48 13.51
N GLN A 244 -14.62 5.30 14.69
CA GLN A 244 -14.95 3.97 15.19
C GLN A 244 -15.86 3.21 14.22
N LYS A 245 -16.92 3.84 13.73
CA LYS A 245 -17.86 3.23 12.79
C LYS A 245 -17.22 2.91 11.44
N SER A 246 -16.31 3.77 10.97
CA SER A 246 -15.47 3.51 9.78
C SER A 246 -14.65 2.25 9.96
N ASN A 247 -13.92 2.15 11.07
CA ASN A 247 -13.04 1.04 11.39
C ASN A 247 -13.80 -0.26 11.62
N GLU A 248 -14.95 -0.24 12.31
CA GLU A 248 -15.85 -1.40 12.45
C GLU A 248 -16.23 -1.95 11.08
N THR A 249 -16.62 -1.08 10.14
CA THR A 249 -16.99 -1.48 8.78
C THR A 249 -15.81 -2.12 8.03
N PHE A 250 -14.61 -1.52 8.10
CA PHE A 250 -13.42 -2.10 7.49
C PHE A 250 -13.02 -3.43 8.14
N ARG A 251 -13.14 -3.53 9.46
CA ARG A 251 -12.87 -4.77 10.19
C ARG A 251 -13.79 -5.89 9.75
N ASP A 252 -15.09 -5.62 9.60
CA ASP A 252 -16.08 -6.61 9.15
C ASP A 252 -15.79 -7.07 7.72
N LEU A 253 -15.44 -6.14 6.82
CA LEU A 253 -15.04 -6.46 5.44
C LEU A 253 -13.77 -7.32 5.36
N ALA A 254 -12.83 -7.09 6.27
CA ALA A 254 -11.54 -7.77 6.28
C ALA A 254 -11.52 -9.01 7.19
N ALA A 255 -12.55 -9.23 8.02
CA ALA A 255 -12.63 -10.35 8.95
C ALA A 255 -12.46 -11.74 8.30
N PRO A 256 -13.00 -12.02 7.09
CA PRO A 256 -12.76 -13.31 6.43
C PRO A 256 -11.29 -13.60 6.15
N ARG A 257 -10.46 -12.55 6.03
CA ARG A 257 -9.03 -12.69 5.72
C ARG A 257 -8.13 -12.60 6.95
N PHE A 258 -8.50 -11.79 7.96
CA PHE A 258 -7.63 -11.46 9.08
C PHE A 258 -8.27 -11.69 10.45
N GLY A 259 -9.55 -12.00 10.52
CA GLY A 259 -10.34 -12.03 11.75
C GLY A 259 -10.79 -13.42 12.20
N ALA A 260 -10.37 -14.50 11.54
CA ALA A 260 -10.70 -15.85 11.98
C ALA A 260 -10.18 -16.07 13.40
N TRP A 261 -11.04 -16.56 14.28
CA TRP A 261 -10.77 -16.70 15.73
C TRP A 261 -9.65 -17.71 16.06
N ASP A 262 -9.36 -18.62 15.13
CA ASP A 262 -8.30 -19.64 15.21
C ASP A 262 -6.98 -19.19 14.56
N GLN A 263 -6.94 -18.00 13.95
CA GLN A 263 -5.73 -17.46 13.35
C GLN A 263 -4.94 -16.65 14.38
N GLU A 264 -3.61 -16.87 14.37
CA GLU A 264 -2.68 -16.05 15.14
C GLU A 264 -2.79 -14.57 14.72
N THR A 265 -3.07 -13.69 15.68
CA THR A 265 -3.11 -12.24 15.41
C THR A 265 -1.70 -11.69 15.21
N ALA A 266 -1.58 -10.50 14.60
CA ALA A 266 -0.26 -9.86 14.50
C ALA A 266 0.33 -9.57 15.90
N ALA A 267 -0.50 -9.27 16.90
CA ALA A 267 -0.06 -9.07 18.28
C ALA A 267 0.48 -10.37 18.88
N ASP A 268 -0.15 -11.53 18.61
CA ASP A 268 0.34 -12.84 19.08
C ASP A 268 1.66 -13.20 18.42
N ALA A 269 1.78 -12.95 17.10
CA ALA A 269 3.02 -13.14 16.35
C ALA A 269 4.17 -12.29 16.91
N VAL A 270 3.91 -11.04 17.30
CA VAL A 270 4.90 -10.24 18.02
C VAL A 270 5.17 -10.80 19.41
N GLY A 271 4.16 -11.32 20.10
CA GLY A 271 4.30 -11.93 21.43
C GLY A 271 5.29 -13.10 21.43
N TRP A 272 5.29 -14.00 20.43
CA TRP A 272 6.29 -15.06 20.37
C TRP A 272 7.68 -14.54 19.98
N LEU A 273 7.80 -13.48 19.16
CA LEU A 273 9.07 -12.80 18.92
C LEU A 273 9.65 -12.21 20.20
N VAL A 274 8.82 -11.60 21.04
CA VAL A 274 9.23 -11.08 22.36
C VAL A 274 9.77 -12.22 23.24
N ARG A 275 9.00 -13.32 23.39
CA ARG A 275 9.44 -14.49 24.19
C ARG A 275 10.74 -15.13 23.68
N TRP A 276 10.96 -15.12 22.39
CA TRP A 276 12.22 -15.54 21.79
C TRP A 276 13.34 -14.55 22.11
N ALA A 277 13.11 -13.24 21.91
CA ALA A 277 14.10 -12.20 22.17
C ALA A 277 14.55 -12.14 23.64
N GLU A 278 13.65 -12.40 24.59
CA GLU A 278 13.97 -12.50 26.03
C GLU A 278 15.03 -13.58 26.29
N LYS A 279 14.94 -14.72 25.60
CA LYS A 279 15.84 -15.88 25.77
C LYS A 279 17.08 -15.83 24.90
N LEU A 280 17.18 -14.89 23.97
CA LEU A 280 18.25 -14.78 22.99
C LEU A 280 19.59 -14.55 23.69
N ASP A 281 20.60 -15.39 23.40
CA ASP A 281 21.99 -15.14 23.74
C ASP A 281 22.62 -14.18 22.71
N ALA A 282 22.75 -12.93 23.10
CA ALA A 282 23.29 -11.87 22.24
C ALA A 282 24.76 -12.11 21.85
N ALA A 283 25.56 -12.76 22.69
CA ALA A 283 26.97 -13.03 22.41
C ALA A 283 27.11 -14.10 21.31
N ALA A 284 26.35 -15.20 21.43
CA ALA A 284 26.31 -16.24 20.41
C ALA A 284 25.78 -15.71 19.06
N TRP A 285 24.78 -14.81 19.12
CA TRP A 285 24.23 -14.21 17.91
C TRP A 285 25.22 -13.32 17.14
N ARG A 286 26.14 -12.64 17.86
CA ARG A 286 27.18 -11.74 17.27
C ARG A 286 28.38 -12.48 16.70
N ALA A 287 28.61 -13.73 17.09
CA ALA A 287 29.87 -14.44 16.82
C ALA A 287 30.23 -14.59 15.31
N ASP A 288 29.24 -14.46 14.41
CA ASP A 288 29.41 -14.63 12.97
C ASP A 288 29.28 -13.30 12.17
N ALA A 289 29.48 -12.15 12.80
CA ALA A 289 29.41 -10.86 12.12
C ALA A 289 30.61 -10.66 11.17
N ALA A 290 30.68 -11.46 10.12
CA ALA A 290 31.65 -11.29 9.05
C ALA A 290 31.51 -9.91 8.39
N ASP A 291 32.57 -9.47 7.74
CA ASP A 291 32.68 -8.18 7.06
C ASP A 291 31.67 -8.07 5.90
N VAL A 292 30.51 -7.51 6.17
CA VAL A 292 29.35 -7.45 5.25
C VAL A 292 28.93 -6.01 4.91
N ALA A 293 29.81 -5.03 5.10
CA ALA A 293 29.57 -3.65 4.70
C ALA A 293 29.83 -3.43 3.21
N GLY A 294 29.12 -2.52 2.57
CA GLY A 294 29.40 -2.07 1.20
C GLY A 294 29.05 -3.07 0.10
N GLN A 295 28.15 -4.02 0.32
CA GLN A 295 27.85 -5.10 -0.63
C GLN A 295 27.22 -4.62 -1.94
N ALA A 296 26.43 -3.53 -1.91
CA ALA A 296 25.90 -2.87 -3.10
C ALA A 296 26.72 -1.63 -3.49
N GLY A 297 27.88 -1.43 -2.86
CA GLY A 297 28.72 -0.25 -3.01
C GLY A 297 28.18 0.97 -2.29
N GLU A 298 27.23 0.80 -1.36
CA GLU A 298 26.72 1.83 -0.48
C GLU A 298 27.81 2.34 0.48
N ARG A 299 27.78 3.63 0.78
CA ARG A 299 28.69 4.26 1.75
C ARG A 299 28.26 3.94 3.19
N GLU A 300 26.99 3.96 3.43
CA GLU A 300 26.34 3.61 4.69
C GLU A 300 24.99 2.94 4.43
N HIS A 301 24.63 1.95 5.26
CA HIS A 301 23.33 1.29 5.24
C HIS A 301 22.57 1.63 6.52
N VAL A 302 21.41 2.24 6.38
CA VAL A 302 20.58 2.75 7.48
C VAL A 302 19.18 2.17 7.36
N PHE A 303 18.63 1.68 8.48
CA PHE A 303 17.21 1.35 8.61
C PHE A 303 16.50 2.44 9.41
N LEU A 304 15.48 3.04 8.81
CA LEU A 304 14.61 4.01 9.48
C LEU A 304 13.36 3.29 9.97
N LEU A 305 13.32 3.03 11.26
CA LEU A 305 12.36 2.18 11.96
C LEU A 305 11.53 3.00 12.95
N GLY A 306 10.52 2.36 13.56
CA GLY A 306 9.64 2.95 14.57
C GLY A 306 8.28 2.27 14.54
N PHE A 307 7.29 2.83 15.23
CA PHE A 307 5.89 2.45 15.01
C PHE A 307 5.30 3.37 13.92
N PRO A 308 4.33 2.93 13.10
CA PRO A 308 3.65 3.83 12.17
C PRO A 308 3.18 5.12 12.88
N ARG A 309 3.27 6.26 12.20
CA ARG A 309 2.89 7.59 12.73
C ARG A 309 3.84 8.18 13.78
N SER A 310 5.03 7.62 13.96
CA SER A 310 6.06 8.18 14.86
C SER A 310 6.98 9.21 14.21
N GLY A 311 6.69 9.65 12.96
CA GLY A 311 7.50 10.67 12.27
C GLY A 311 8.52 10.12 11.26
N THR A 312 8.49 8.81 10.96
CA THR A 312 9.43 8.18 10.01
C THR A 312 9.37 8.79 8.61
N THR A 313 8.18 9.16 8.10
CA THR A 313 8.05 9.78 6.78
C THR A 313 8.60 11.21 6.74
N LEU A 314 8.48 11.96 7.85
CA LEU A 314 9.10 13.28 7.98
C LEU A 314 10.63 13.18 7.93
N ALA A 315 11.21 12.24 8.70
CA ALA A 315 12.64 11.97 8.69
C ALA A 315 13.15 11.51 7.32
N GLU A 316 12.39 10.63 6.64
CA GLU A 316 12.72 10.18 5.29
C GLU A 316 12.72 11.35 4.30
N SER A 317 11.68 12.20 4.32
CA SER A 317 11.59 13.35 3.43
C SER A 317 12.73 14.34 3.65
N LEU A 318 13.08 14.59 4.91
CA LEU A 318 14.22 15.42 5.29
C LEU A 318 15.53 14.84 4.77
N LEU A 319 15.82 13.58 5.09
CA LEU A 319 17.09 12.94 4.73
C LEU A 319 17.19 12.66 3.23
N GLY A 320 16.08 12.28 2.59
CA GLY A 320 15.99 12.04 1.14
C GLY A 320 16.15 13.29 0.29
N ALA A 321 16.01 14.49 0.87
CA ALA A 321 16.35 15.74 0.21
C ALA A 321 17.86 15.94 0.04
N HIS A 322 18.69 15.19 0.79
CA HIS A 322 20.15 15.28 0.70
C HIS A 322 20.67 14.56 -0.56
N PRO A 323 21.56 15.19 -1.37
CA PRO A 323 22.04 14.64 -2.64
C PRO A 323 22.82 13.32 -2.50
N ASP A 324 23.41 13.06 -1.32
CA ASP A 324 24.17 11.85 -1.03
C ASP A 324 23.31 10.72 -0.44
N VAL A 325 22.02 10.94 -0.28
CA VAL A 325 21.09 9.98 0.32
C VAL A 325 20.14 9.41 -0.73
N VAL A 326 19.93 8.11 -0.67
CA VAL A 326 18.89 7.39 -1.43
C VAL A 326 17.98 6.71 -0.43
N THR A 327 16.68 6.96 -0.50
CA THR A 327 15.67 6.34 0.36
C THR A 327 14.85 5.31 -0.42
N LEU A 328 14.37 4.29 0.28
CA LEU A 328 13.39 3.34 -0.23
C LEU A 328 12.23 3.24 0.76
N GLU A 329 11.04 3.63 0.29
CA GLU A 329 9.85 3.72 1.13
C GLU A 329 9.07 2.40 1.16
N GLU A 330 8.98 1.77 2.34
CA GLU A 330 8.05 0.69 2.72
C GLU A 330 7.94 -0.46 1.69
N ARG A 331 9.06 -0.87 1.10
CA ARG A 331 9.10 -1.96 0.13
C ARG A 331 9.43 -3.30 0.79
N GLY A 332 9.03 -4.38 0.13
CA GLY A 332 9.21 -5.76 0.63
C GLY A 332 10.62 -6.32 0.35
N THR A 333 11.66 -5.60 0.73
CA THR A 333 13.07 -5.95 0.45
C THR A 333 13.53 -7.25 1.10
N MET A 334 12.97 -7.61 2.27
CA MET A 334 13.33 -8.81 3.04
C MET A 334 12.33 -9.97 2.93
N ASN A 335 11.42 -9.97 1.96
CA ASN A 335 10.34 -10.95 1.89
C ASN A 335 10.82 -12.41 1.85
N ALA A 336 11.93 -12.70 1.19
CA ALA A 336 12.49 -14.06 1.15
C ALA A 336 12.98 -14.51 2.54
N ALA A 337 13.73 -13.67 3.23
CA ALA A 337 14.22 -13.93 4.59
C ALA A 337 13.06 -14.05 5.60
N ILE A 338 12.03 -13.19 5.49
CA ILE A 338 10.83 -13.25 6.34
C ILE A 338 10.15 -14.61 6.18
N ARG A 339 9.90 -15.05 4.95
CA ARG A 339 9.29 -16.37 4.68
C ARG A 339 10.12 -17.53 5.22
N ALA A 340 11.44 -17.42 5.13
CA ALA A 340 12.33 -18.47 5.61
C ALA A 340 12.42 -18.53 7.13
N PHE A 341 12.43 -17.38 7.82
CA PHE A 341 12.88 -17.33 9.23
C PHE A 341 11.86 -16.71 10.19
N GLN A 342 10.84 -15.99 9.74
CA GLN A 342 9.93 -15.27 10.64
C GLN A 342 8.43 -15.60 10.44
N VAL A 343 8.11 -16.69 9.75
CA VAL A 343 6.71 -17.15 9.63
C VAL A 343 6.30 -18.01 10.82
N ALA A 344 7.26 -18.71 11.45
CA ALA A 344 7.03 -19.57 12.60
C ALA A 344 8.22 -19.50 13.58
N PRO A 345 8.03 -19.81 14.87
CA PRO A 345 9.09 -19.77 15.89
C PRO A 345 10.33 -20.62 15.56
N GLU A 346 10.14 -21.75 14.88
CA GLU A 346 11.23 -22.63 14.42
C GLU A 346 12.15 -21.96 13.41
N GLY A 347 11.63 -21.01 12.66
CA GLY A 347 12.41 -20.22 11.69
C GLY A 347 13.52 -19.41 12.35
N LEU A 348 13.28 -18.85 13.55
CA LEU A 348 14.31 -18.09 14.28
C LEU A 348 15.45 -18.99 14.77
N LYS A 349 15.17 -20.24 15.16
CA LYS A 349 16.21 -21.22 15.50
C LYS A 349 17.07 -21.56 14.27
N ARG A 350 16.45 -21.63 13.07
CA ARG A 350 17.19 -21.80 11.82
C ARG A 350 18.04 -20.58 11.50
N LEU A 351 17.53 -19.38 11.79
CA LEU A 351 18.29 -18.14 11.61
C LEU A 351 19.52 -18.10 12.53
N GLU A 352 19.40 -18.58 13.79
CA GLU A 352 20.56 -18.75 14.70
C GLU A 352 21.65 -19.64 14.11
N ALA A 353 21.23 -20.77 13.53
CA ALA A 353 22.13 -21.78 12.97
C ALA A 353 22.53 -21.53 11.51
N ALA A 354 22.00 -20.47 10.89
CA ALA A 354 22.24 -20.21 9.45
C ALA A 354 23.72 -19.94 9.17
N SER A 355 24.26 -20.61 8.15
CA SER A 355 25.63 -20.40 7.72
C SER A 355 25.85 -19.04 7.06
N SER A 356 27.08 -18.54 7.10
CA SER A 356 27.46 -17.27 6.42
C SER A 356 27.10 -17.31 4.91
N ARG A 357 27.22 -18.48 4.26
CA ARG A 357 26.85 -18.65 2.84
C ARG A 357 25.34 -18.54 2.63
N GLU A 358 24.53 -19.11 3.50
CA GLU A 358 23.07 -19.01 3.45
C GLU A 358 22.61 -17.56 3.67
N LEU A 359 23.15 -16.90 4.69
CA LEU A 359 22.87 -15.49 4.98
C LEU A 359 23.28 -14.58 3.82
N GLN A 360 24.40 -14.89 3.12
CA GLN A 360 24.81 -14.15 1.93
C GLN A 360 23.76 -14.24 0.83
N GLY A 361 23.15 -15.38 0.59
CA GLY A 361 22.07 -15.52 -0.39
C GLY A 361 20.87 -14.61 -0.12
N TYR A 362 20.51 -14.39 1.16
CA TYR A 362 19.43 -13.46 1.54
C TYR A 362 19.86 -11.99 1.44
N ARG A 363 21.14 -11.66 1.67
CA ARG A 363 21.67 -10.31 1.41
C ARG A 363 21.67 -9.98 -0.08
N ASP A 364 22.09 -10.93 -0.91
CA ASP A 364 22.07 -10.77 -2.38
C ASP A 364 20.63 -10.61 -2.89
N ASP A 365 19.67 -11.34 -2.32
CA ASP A 365 18.25 -11.15 -2.64
C ASP A 365 17.76 -9.77 -2.23
N TYR A 366 18.08 -9.32 -1.01
CA TYR A 366 17.74 -7.98 -0.53
C TYR A 366 18.21 -6.89 -1.49
N TRP A 367 19.49 -6.88 -1.86
CA TRP A 367 20.04 -5.86 -2.76
C TRP A 367 19.49 -5.97 -4.19
N ARG A 368 19.15 -7.17 -4.63
CA ARG A 368 18.45 -7.37 -5.91
C ARG A 368 17.03 -6.76 -5.87
N GLN A 369 16.32 -6.91 -4.75
CA GLN A 369 15.02 -6.27 -4.57
C GLN A 369 15.15 -4.75 -4.53
N VAL A 370 16.12 -4.21 -3.80
CA VAL A 370 16.42 -2.76 -3.77
C VAL A 370 16.61 -2.22 -5.19
N ALA A 371 17.45 -2.86 -5.99
CA ALA A 371 17.66 -2.48 -7.38
C ALA A 371 16.40 -2.66 -8.24
N GLY A 372 15.63 -3.72 -8.00
CA GLY A 372 14.34 -3.97 -8.67
C GLY A 372 13.28 -2.89 -8.41
N PHE A 373 13.34 -2.23 -7.26
CA PHE A 373 12.52 -1.06 -6.94
C PHE A 373 13.09 0.27 -7.48
N GLY A 374 14.20 0.22 -8.22
CA GLY A 374 14.79 1.38 -8.89
C GLY A 374 15.71 2.22 -8.00
N ALA A 375 16.08 1.77 -6.80
CA ALA A 375 17.05 2.46 -5.97
C ALA A 375 18.48 2.04 -6.33
N ASP A 376 19.38 3.03 -6.52
CA ASP A 376 20.81 2.82 -6.72
C ASP A 376 21.61 3.35 -5.51
N PRO A 377 22.05 2.45 -4.60
CA PRO A 377 22.77 2.82 -3.40
C PRO A 377 24.26 3.12 -3.64
N LYS A 378 24.80 2.89 -4.83
CA LYS A 378 26.24 2.95 -5.10
C LYS A 378 26.83 4.32 -4.79
N GLY A 379 27.80 4.36 -3.86
CA GLY A 379 28.48 5.57 -3.42
C GLY A 379 27.60 6.51 -2.56
N LYS A 380 26.39 6.08 -2.18
CA LYS A 380 25.41 6.84 -1.42
C LYS A 380 25.21 6.27 -0.02
N ILE A 381 24.56 7.06 0.81
CA ILE A 381 23.94 6.59 2.07
C ILE A 381 22.58 6.02 1.66
N PHE A 382 22.36 4.75 1.92
CA PHE A 382 21.09 4.09 1.61
C PHE A 382 20.23 3.96 2.86
N ILE A 383 18.99 4.44 2.80
CA ILE A 383 18.01 4.38 3.89
C ILE A 383 16.82 3.53 3.47
N ASP A 384 16.67 2.36 4.10
CA ASP A 384 15.45 1.54 4.00
C ASP A 384 14.46 1.99 5.08
N LYS A 385 13.41 2.73 4.68
CA LYS A 385 12.38 3.21 5.59
C LYS A 385 11.20 2.27 5.59
N ASN A 386 11.01 1.59 6.71
CA ASN A 386 9.83 0.79 6.96
C ASN A 386 9.51 0.78 8.47
N PRO A 387 8.44 1.46 8.92
CA PRO A 387 8.09 1.47 10.34
C PRO A 387 7.89 0.05 10.89
N PHE A 388 7.16 -0.81 10.18
CA PHE A 388 7.00 -2.22 10.56
C PHE A 388 8.28 -3.06 10.42
N GLY A 389 9.33 -2.52 9.81
CA GLY A 389 10.67 -3.11 9.77
C GLY A 389 11.26 -3.35 11.17
N THR A 390 10.76 -2.68 12.19
CA THR A 390 11.07 -2.96 13.60
C THR A 390 10.80 -4.42 13.97
N LEU A 391 9.76 -5.04 13.43
CA LEU A 391 9.46 -6.46 13.62
C LEU A 391 10.52 -7.37 12.96
N ARG A 392 11.39 -6.81 12.13
CA ARG A 392 12.46 -7.49 11.39
C ARG A 392 13.84 -7.28 12.02
N LEU A 393 13.92 -6.63 13.18
CA LEU A 393 15.18 -6.41 13.88
C LEU A 393 16.02 -7.70 14.05
N PRO A 394 15.45 -8.90 14.31
CA PRO A 394 16.23 -10.13 14.30
C PRO A 394 16.94 -10.40 12.95
N LEU A 395 16.23 -10.22 11.83
CA LEU A 395 16.79 -10.37 10.49
C LEU A 395 17.80 -9.26 10.17
N ILE A 396 17.46 -8.00 10.46
CA ILE A 396 18.34 -6.85 10.24
C ILE A 396 19.67 -7.08 10.93
N TRP A 397 19.65 -7.43 12.21
CA TRP A 397 20.86 -7.67 12.96
C TRP A 397 21.70 -8.83 12.42
N LYS A 398 21.06 -9.95 12.04
CA LYS A 398 21.80 -11.12 11.53
C LYS A 398 22.32 -10.91 10.09
N LEU A 399 21.54 -10.24 9.24
CA LEU A 399 21.93 -9.98 7.86
C LEU A 399 22.87 -8.78 7.71
N PHE A 400 22.66 -7.72 8.49
CA PHE A 400 23.35 -6.44 8.35
C PHE A 400 23.92 -5.95 9.69
N PRO A 401 24.91 -6.66 10.26
CA PRO A 401 25.42 -6.39 11.62
C PRO A 401 26.14 -5.04 11.77
N ARG A 402 26.38 -4.33 10.68
CA ARG A 402 26.98 -2.98 10.65
C ARG A 402 25.98 -1.88 10.28
N ALA A 403 24.74 -2.25 9.98
CA ALA A 403 23.73 -1.25 9.64
C ALA A 403 23.47 -0.31 10.82
N LYS A 404 23.18 0.94 10.49
CA LYS A 404 22.75 1.95 11.46
C LYS A 404 21.22 1.94 11.59
N ILE A 405 20.73 2.25 12.76
CA ILE A 405 19.28 2.33 13.04
C ILE A 405 18.91 3.77 13.40
N ILE A 406 18.00 4.37 12.67
CA ILE A 406 17.25 5.53 13.15
C ILE A 406 15.93 5.02 13.68
N PHE A 407 15.69 5.18 14.98
CA PHE A 407 14.46 4.72 15.62
C PHE A 407 13.57 5.90 15.99
N ALA A 408 12.46 6.04 15.25
CA ALA A 408 11.53 7.14 15.46
C ALA A 408 10.58 6.86 16.62
N LEU A 409 10.50 7.82 17.53
CA LEU A 409 9.62 7.84 18.70
C LEU A 409 8.70 9.06 18.67
N ARG A 410 7.54 8.90 19.27
CA ARG A 410 6.54 9.94 19.50
C ARG A 410 5.69 9.54 20.70
N ASP A 411 4.95 10.48 21.29
CA ASP A 411 4.02 10.19 22.39
C ASP A 411 3.13 8.97 22.04
N PRO A 412 3.18 7.88 22.83
CA PRO A 412 2.44 6.64 22.57
C PRO A 412 0.95 6.86 22.37
N ARG A 413 0.38 7.83 23.09
CA ARG A 413 -1.07 8.17 23.05
C ARG A 413 -1.44 8.80 21.71
N ASP A 414 -0.60 9.73 21.21
CA ASP A 414 -0.77 10.32 19.88
C ASP A 414 -0.55 9.30 18.75
N VAL A 415 0.44 8.41 18.92
CA VAL A 415 0.74 7.34 17.94
C VAL A 415 -0.45 6.41 17.78
N VAL A 416 -0.94 5.82 18.89
CA VAL A 416 -2.04 4.84 18.86
C VAL A 416 -3.31 5.50 18.33
N PHE A 417 -3.64 6.71 18.79
CA PHE A 417 -4.79 7.44 18.29
C PHE A 417 -4.64 7.81 16.80
N SER A 418 -3.45 8.29 16.39
CA SER A 418 -3.18 8.61 14.98
C SER A 418 -3.30 7.39 14.08
N CYS A 419 -2.88 6.20 14.54
CA CYS A 419 -3.07 4.97 13.80
C CYS A 419 -4.55 4.58 13.71
N PHE A 420 -5.29 4.67 14.81
CA PHE A 420 -6.72 4.34 14.85
C PHE A 420 -7.57 5.17 13.89
N ARG A 421 -7.29 6.48 13.76
CA ARG A 421 -8.05 7.37 12.88
C ARG A 421 -7.61 7.35 11.41
N ARG A 422 -6.44 6.74 11.08
CA ARG A 422 -5.92 6.70 9.70
C ARG A 422 -6.32 5.41 8.99
N ARG A 423 -6.54 5.55 7.71
CA ARG A 423 -6.85 4.45 6.80
C ARG A 423 -5.54 3.96 6.20
N PHE A 424 -5.18 2.73 6.51
CA PHE A 424 -4.03 2.03 5.94
C PHE A 424 -4.50 0.98 4.95
N ASP A 425 -3.62 0.61 4.03
CA ASP A 425 -3.83 -0.61 3.24
C ASP A 425 -3.82 -1.82 4.18
N LEU A 426 -4.84 -2.69 4.05
CA LEU A 426 -5.09 -3.73 5.03
C LEU A 426 -4.14 -4.92 4.86
N ASN A 427 -3.45 -5.22 5.94
CA ASN A 427 -2.66 -6.42 6.17
C ASN A 427 -2.83 -6.86 7.63
N ALA A 428 -2.21 -7.97 8.04
CA ALA A 428 -2.36 -8.48 9.41
C ALA A 428 -1.99 -7.45 10.49
N SER A 429 -0.95 -6.64 10.29
CA SER A 429 -0.52 -5.63 11.26
C SER A 429 -1.47 -4.42 11.28
N THR A 430 -1.90 -3.93 10.12
CA THR A 430 -2.80 -2.77 10.03
C THR A 430 -4.24 -3.11 10.40
N TYR A 431 -4.63 -4.39 10.33
CA TYR A 431 -5.91 -4.87 10.85
C TYR A 431 -6.03 -4.69 12.38
N GLU A 432 -4.91 -4.81 13.12
CA GLU A 432 -4.88 -4.51 14.56
C GLU A 432 -5.25 -3.04 14.85
N LEU A 433 -4.92 -2.13 13.95
CA LEU A 433 -5.12 -0.69 14.11
C LEU A 433 -6.59 -0.25 13.93
N LEU A 434 -7.45 -1.15 13.42
CA LEU A 434 -8.89 -0.89 13.26
C LEU A 434 -9.69 -0.96 14.57
N ASP A 435 -9.08 -1.37 15.67
CA ASP A 435 -9.70 -1.37 17.00
C ASP A 435 -8.72 -0.74 17.99
N LEU A 436 -9.20 0.21 18.80
CA LEU A 436 -8.35 0.98 19.69
C LEU A 436 -7.63 0.09 20.73
N GLY A 437 -8.35 -0.87 21.31
CA GLY A 437 -7.77 -1.80 22.30
C GLY A 437 -6.76 -2.76 21.68
N ARG A 438 -7.03 -3.24 20.47
CA ARG A 438 -6.09 -4.08 19.72
C ARG A 438 -4.85 -3.27 19.32
N ALA A 439 -5.03 -2.05 18.82
CA ALA A 439 -3.94 -1.14 18.46
C ALA A 439 -3.00 -0.88 19.63
N ALA A 440 -3.54 -0.63 20.83
CA ALA A 440 -2.74 -0.41 22.03
C ALA A 440 -1.98 -1.68 22.47
N ARG A 441 -2.61 -2.88 22.41
CA ARG A 441 -1.92 -4.14 22.69
C ARG A 441 -0.83 -4.46 21.69
N PHE A 442 -1.11 -4.20 20.41
CA PHE A 442 -0.12 -4.37 19.35
C PHE A 442 1.06 -3.40 19.52
N TYR A 443 0.78 -2.14 19.87
CA TYR A 443 1.80 -1.16 20.21
C TYR A 443 2.69 -1.64 21.39
N ASP A 444 2.09 -2.10 22.47
CA ASP A 444 2.82 -2.61 23.64
C ASP A 444 3.75 -3.79 23.27
N ALA A 445 3.22 -4.80 22.59
CA ALA A 445 4.02 -5.94 22.15
C ALA A 445 5.16 -5.54 21.20
N PHE A 446 4.86 -4.66 20.24
CA PHE A 446 5.82 -4.12 19.29
C PHE A 446 6.96 -3.36 19.99
N MET A 447 6.63 -2.49 20.94
CA MET A 447 7.63 -1.71 21.66
C MET A 447 8.46 -2.55 22.64
N ARG A 448 7.89 -3.62 23.20
CA ARG A 448 8.66 -4.61 23.97
C ARG A 448 9.69 -5.31 23.10
N LEU A 449 9.32 -5.78 21.92
CA LEU A 449 10.27 -6.38 20.98
C LEU A 449 11.34 -5.37 20.60
N ALA A 450 10.95 -4.16 20.22
CA ALA A 450 11.89 -3.08 19.87
C ALA A 450 12.89 -2.82 20.99
N ALA A 451 12.43 -2.69 22.23
CA ALA A 451 13.28 -2.44 23.39
C ALA A 451 14.32 -3.55 23.62
N LEU A 452 13.86 -4.83 23.58
CA LEU A 452 14.75 -5.99 23.77
C LEU A 452 15.77 -6.11 22.64
N MET A 453 15.36 -5.95 21.40
CA MET A 453 16.25 -6.12 20.26
C MET A 453 17.28 -4.98 20.16
N ARG A 454 16.89 -3.74 20.46
CA ARG A 454 17.78 -2.59 20.47
C ARG A 454 18.85 -2.72 21.56
N GLU A 455 18.45 -3.15 22.77
CA GLU A 455 19.38 -3.39 23.88
C GLU A 455 20.38 -4.52 23.55
N LYS A 456 19.89 -5.64 22.99
CA LYS A 456 20.72 -6.83 22.72
C LYS A 456 21.60 -6.72 21.49
N SER A 457 21.15 -6.03 20.44
CA SER A 457 21.86 -6.00 19.15
C SER A 457 23.18 -5.25 19.21
N GLY A 458 23.24 -4.16 19.96
CA GLY A 458 24.40 -3.25 19.97
C GLY A 458 24.65 -2.59 18.62
N LEU A 459 23.67 -2.56 17.71
CA LEU A 459 23.74 -1.80 16.47
C LEU A 459 23.85 -0.31 16.80
N ALA A 460 24.58 0.44 15.97
CA ALA A 460 24.64 1.89 16.10
C ALA A 460 23.23 2.47 15.91
N GLU A 461 22.78 3.26 16.88
CA GLU A 461 21.42 3.77 16.90
C GLU A 461 21.36 5.27 17.19
N HIS A 462 20.47 5.96 16.46
CA HIS A 462 20.02 7.31 16.77
C HIS A 462 18.52 7.30 17.08
N GLN A 463 18.13 7.86 18.21
CA GLN A 463 16.75 7.96 18.64
C GLN A 463 16.17 9.29 18.18
N LEU A 464 15.31 9.26 17.17
CA LEU A 464 14.59 10.42 16.67
C LEU A 464 13.29 10.62 17.45
N VAL A 465 13.19 11.69 18.22
CA VAL A 465 11.95 12.05 18.93
C VAL A 465 11.19 13.09 18.10
N TYR A 466 9.98 12.75 17.69
CA TYR A 466 9.16 13.58 16.79
C TYR A 466 8.95 15.00 17.32
N GLU A 467 8.63 15.14 18.60
CA GLU A 467 8.39 16.42 19.23
C GLU A 467 9.64 17.29 19.24
N ARG A 468 10.82 16.71 19.50
CA ARG A 468 12.09 17.44 19.42
C ARG A 468 12.41 17.91 18.01
N LEU A 469 12.11 17.07 16.99
CA LEU A 469 12.28 17.47 15.60
C LEU A 469 11.38 18.65 15.21
N ILE A 470 10.19 18.76 15.84
CA ILE A 470 9.29 19.92 15.62
C ILE A 470 9.78 21.15 16.36
N ASP A 471 10.26 21.00 17.60
CA ASP A 471 10.67 22.11 18.48
C ASP A 471 12.05 22.67 18.10
N ASP A 472 13.01 21.81 17.73
CA ASP A 472 14.38 22.15 17.32
C ASP A 472 14.75 21.40 16.03
N PHE A 473 14.16 21.83 14.92
CA PHE A 473 14.35 21.20 13.61
C PHE A 473 15.83 21.16 13.19
N GLU A 474 16.53 22.31 13.29
CA GLU A 474 17.91 22.38 12.82
C GLU A 474 18.85 21.52 13.67
N GLY A 475 18.70 21.54 15.01
CA GLY A 475 19.51 20.74 15.92
C GLY A 475 19.35 19.24 15.68
N GLU A 476 18.10 18.75 15.60
CA GLU A 476 17.79 17.33 15.37
C GLU A 476 18.20 16.90 13.94
N ALA A 477 17.97 17.74 12.93
CA ALA A 477 18.38 17.44 11.54
C ALA A 477 19.90 17.36 11.39
N ARG A 478 20.65 18.24 12.04
CA ARG A 478 22.14 18.18 12.10
C ARG A 478 22.60 16.89 12.78
N ALA A 479 21.98 16.50 13.89
CA ALA A 479 22.31 15.26 14.60
C ALA A 479 22.01 14.02 13.73
N LEU A 480 20.89 14.00 12.98
CA LEU A 480 20.57 12.94 12.04
C LEU A 480 21.61 12.85 10.91
N CYS A 481 21.97 13.97 10.28
CA CYS A 481 23.00 14.01 9.23
C CYS A 481 24.34 13.50 9.76
N ALA A 482 24.79 13.97 10.91
CA ALA A 482 26.03 13.51 11.54
C ALA A 482 26.01 12.00 11.82
N PHE A 483 24.89 11.47 12.32
CA PHE A 483 24.74 10.04 12.60
C PHE A 483 24.88 9.18 11.36
N ILE A 484 24.24 9.57 10.25
CA ILE A 484 24.31 8.80 8.99
C ILE A 484 25.60 9.05 8.21
N GLY A 485 26.44 10.03 8.61
CA GLY A 485 27.67 10.38 7.91
C GLY A 485 27.46 11.32 6.71
N ALA A 486 26.39 12.10 6.72
CA ALA A 486 26.10 13.15 5.74
C ALA A 486 26.56 14.52 6.29
N GLU A 487 26.99 15.42 5.40
CA GLU A 487 27.25 16.81 5.77
C GLU A 487 25.94 17.58 5.93
N TRP A 488 25.84 18.42 6.94
CA TRP A 488 24.69 19.30 7.08
C TRP A 488 24.60 20.32 5.93
N ARG A 489 23.40 20.53 5.42
CA ARG A 489 23.12 21.52 4.38
C ARG A 489 21.91 22.37 4.78
N ALA A 490 22.05 23.69 4.69
CA ALA A 490 20.99 24.62 5.09
C ALA A 490 19.71 24.49 4.21
N ASP A 491 19.86 24.02 2.95
CA ASP A 491 18.73 23.85 2.01
C ASP A 491 17.87 22.60 2.31
N LEU A 492 18.20 21.82 3.33
CA LEU A 492 17.38 20.70 3.80
C LEU A 492 16.09 21.16 4.49
N ASP A 493 15.97 22.40 4.91
CA ASP A 493 14.72 22.99 5.41
C ASP A 493 13.62 23.08 4.32
N GLN A 494 14.01 23.06 3.03
CA GLN A 494 13.10 23.07 1.87
C GLN A 494 12.63 21.67 1.45
N PHE A 495 12.77 20.67 2.32
CA PHE A 495 12.40 19.28 2.02
C PHE A 495 10.93 19.13 1.59
N ALA A 496 10.02 19.96 2.11
CA ALA A 496 8.60 19.93 1.77
C ALA A 496 8.34 20.24 0.29
N GLU A 497 9.06 21.22 -0.29
CA GLU A 497 8.94 21.59 -1.71
C GLU A 497 9.49 20.48 -2.62
N ARG A 498 10.55 19.80 -2.18
CA ARG A 498 11.16 18.69 -2.92
C ARG A 498 10.30 17.42 -2.84
N GLY A 499 9.67 17.16 -1.71
CA GLY A 499 8.76 16.03 -1.51
C GLY A 499 7.52 16.08 -2.43
N GLN A 500 7.01 17.27 -2.73
CA GLN A 500 5.91 17.46 -3.69
C GLN A 500 6.27 16.99 -5.11
N ARG A 501 7.53 17.11 -5.51
CA ARG A 501 8.00 16.68 -6.84
C ARG A 501 8.22 15.17 -6.95
N GLY A 502 8.51 14.49 -5.82
CA GLY A 502 8.85 13.06 -5.77
C GLY A 502 7.68 12.10 -5.58
N GLY A 503 6.48 12.58 -5.25
CA GLY A 503 5.26 11.75 -5.13
C GLY A 503 5.31 10.76 -3.96
N VAL A 504 5.46 11.24 -2.72
CA VAL A 504 5.40 10.40 -1.51
C VAL A 504 4.06 9.67 -1.41
N ALA A 505 4.10 8.33 -1.35
CA ALA A 505 2.90 7.48 -1.39
C ALA A 505 2.28 7.17 -0.01
N SER A 506 2.84 7.71 1.09
CA SER A 506 2.41 7.35 2.46
C SER A 506 1.15 8.08 2.92
N ALA A 507 0.46 7.52 3.92
CA ALA A 507 -0.65 8.15 4.62
C ALA A 507 -0.28 9.51 5.28
N SER A 508 0.99 9.90 5.26
CA SER A 508 1.54 11.15 5.79
C SER A 508 1.85 12.19 4.70
N ALA A 509 1.80 11.82 3.41
CA ALA A 509 2.22 12.68 2.29
C ALA A 509 1.53 14.05 2.30
N ALA A 510 0.21 14.07 2.46
CA ALA A 510 -0.59 15.30 2.52
C ALA A 510 -0.24 16.20 3.74
N GLN A 511 0.38 15.66 4.78
CA GLN A 511 0.84 16.43 5.94
C GLN A 511 2.22 17.04 5.66
N ILE A 512 3.12 16.29 5.03
CA ILE A 512 4.50 16.72 4.74
C ILE A 512 4.51 17.87 3.72
N SER A 513 3.62 17.87 2.74
CA SER A 513 3.51 18.95 1.75
C SER A 513 3.19 20.32 2.35
N ARG A 514 2.79 20.39 3.61
CA ARG A 514 2.51 21.63 4.36
C ARG A 514 3.69 22.11 5.21
N GLY A 515 4.80 21.37 5.24
CA GLY A 515 5.99 21.67 6.05
C GLY A 515 5.93 21.07 7.46
N LEU A 516 6.64 21.69 8.41
CA LEU A 516 6.65 21.27 9.81
C LEU A 516 5.41 21.79 10.53
N PHE A 517 4.58 20.88 11.04
CA PHE A 517 3.37 21.22 11.79
C PHE A 517 3.34 20.58 13.17
N GLY A 518 3.19 21.40 14.19
CA GLY A 518 2.95 20.98 15.58
C GLY A 518 1.54 20.42 15.84
N GLU A 519 0.63 20.49 14.85
CA GLU A 519 -0.78 20.01 15.00
C GLU A 519 -0.91 18.54 15.43
N GLY A 520 0.15 17.75 15.20
CA GLY A 520 0.21 16.35 15.63
C GLY A 520 0.51 16.15 17.11
N VAL A 521 1.11 17.12 17.79
CA VAL A 521 1.61 16.98 19.17
C VAL A 521 0.46 17.20 20.17
N GLY A 522 0.27 16.22 21.05
CA GLY A 522 -0.72 16.33 22.14
C GLY A 522 -2.18 16.23 21.69
N GLN A 523 -2.45 15.78 20.46
CA GLN A 523 -3.85 15.63 19.97
C GLN A 523 -4.67 14.65 20.81
N TRP A 524 -4.05 13.66 21.42
CA TRP A 524 -4.68 12.70 22.31
C TRP A 524 -5.44 13.38 23.46
N ARG A 525 -5.06 14.58 23.90
CA ARG A 525 -5.70 15.30 24.99
C ARG A 525 -7.15 15.67 24.69
N ARG A 526 -7.45 16.00 23.44
CA ARG A 526 -8.82 16.29 22.96
C ARG A 526 -9.72 15.06 22.99
N TYR A 527 -9.10 13.86 22.99
CA TYR A 527 -9.77 12.56 22.96
C TYR A 527 -9.49 11.74 24.23
N ARG A 528 -9.12 12.42 25.35
CA ARG A 528 -8.71 11.76 26.59
C ARG A 528 -9.76 10.79 27.11
N ASP A 529 -11.04 11.17 27.06
CA ASP A 529 -12.15 10.36 27.55
C ASP A 529 -12.33 9.09 26.69
N GLN A 530 -12.24 9.22 25.38
CA GLN A 530 -12.36 8.10 24.45
C GLN A 530 -11.15 7.16 24.52
N LEU A 531 -9.99 7.70 24.85
CA LEU A 531 -8.74 6.93 25.02
C LEU A 531 -8.59 6.33 26.41
N ALA A 532 -9.40 6.74 27.40
CA ALA A 532 -9.30 6.27 28.79
C ALA A 532 -9.14 4.75 28.94
N PRO A 533 -9.84 3.89 28.17
CA PRO A 533 -9.66 2.43 28.28
C PRO A 533 -8.26 1.90 27.95
N VAL A 534 -7.47 2.64 27.15
CA VAL A 534 -6.15 2.20 26.69
C VAL A 534 -4.99 2.96 27.35
N LEU A 535 -5.24 4.09 27.98
CA LEU A 535 -4.21 4.88 28.66
C LEU A 535 -3.39 4.08 29.69
N PRO A 536 -3.98 3.19 30.52
CA PRO A 536 -3.19 2.38 31.47
C PRO A 536 -2.18 1.46 30.79
N LEU A 537 -2.50 0.91 29.60
CA LEU A 537 -1.59 0.06 28.83
C LEU A 537 -0.42 0.85 28.22
N LEU A 538 -0.67 2.11 27.85
CA LEU A 538 0.34 2.99 27.26
C LEU A 538 1.21 3.70 28.32
N ALA A 539 0.75 3.81 29.58
CA ALA A 539 1.41 4.55 30.65
C ALA A 539 2.88 4.13 30.88
N PRO A 540 3.27 2.83 30.86
CA PRO A 540 4.67 2.44 30.99
C PRO A 540 5.56 3.03 29.90
N TRP A 541 5.08 3.15 28.67
CA TRP A 541 5.80 3.71 27.55
C TRP A 541 5.87 5.23 27.61
N VAL A 542 4.79 5.89 28.04
CA VAL A 542 4.77 7.33 28.32
C VAL A 542 5.87 7.68 29.33
N GLN A 543 5.95 6.93 30.42
CA GLN A 543 6.98 7.12 31.44
C GLN A 543 8.39 6.81 30.92
N ARG A 544 8.55 5.69 30.20
CA ARG A 544 9.86 5.26 29.67
C ARG A 544 10.45 6.26 28.69
N PHE A 545 9.62 6.92 27.90
CA PHE A 545 10.06 7.90 26.90
C PHE A 545 10.09 9.33 27.45
N GLY A 546 9.76 9.53 28.72
CA GLY A 546 9.84 10.84 29.39
C GLY A 546 8.73 11.82 29.04
N TYR A 547 7.59 11.32 28.52
CA TYR A 547 6.43 12.18 28.25
C TYR A 547 5.67 12.53 29.53
N PRO A 548 5.04 13.73 29.60
CA PRO A 548 4.18 14.10 30.73
C PRO A 548 3.03 13.11 30.92
N LYS A 549 2.66 12.86 32.17
CA LYS A 549 1.53 11.97 32.48
C LYS A 549 0.18 12.55 32.08
N ASP A 550 0.07 13.89 32.07
CA ASP A 550 -1.14 14.67 31.80
C ASP A 550 -1.06 15.47 30.51
#